data_d67de70fbc087198295d8196ac70c38e
#
_entry.id   d67de70fbc087198295d8196ac70c38e
#
_cell.length_a   1.000
_cell.length_b   1.000
_cell.length_c   1.000
_cell.angle_alpha   90.00
_cell.angle_beta   90.00
_cell.angle_gamma   90.00
#
_symmetry.space_group_name_H-M   'P 1'
#
loop_
_entity.id
_entity.type
_entity.pdbx_description
1 polymer ?
#
loop_
_entity_poly.entity_id
_entity_poly.type
_entity_poly.pdbx_seq_one_letter_code
_entity_poly.pdbx_strand_id
1 'polypeptide(L)'
;MSHAYYINNAHVVFHTGRRIIRDSELERLHAFIAALARECKVRQVLVGGVADHIHLLGDFPMDKAPADVICTLKANSSRWLKGVHSYYSDFSWQQGYGYFAVSASIRPDVVRYINNQAVHHLKESAPAEFERMKRLHEIAAYGEAYKV
;
A
#
# COMPACT_ATOMS: atom_id res chain seq x y z
N MET A 1 20.24 23.84 -10.25
CA MET A 1 19.86 22.78 -9.29
C MET A 1 18.65 23.24 -8.50
N SER A 2 17.65 22.39 -8.41
CA SER A 2 16.46 22.70 -7.61
C SER A 2 16.72 22.42 -6.13
N HIS A 3 16.27 23.32 -5.27
CA HIS A 3 16.38 23.20 -3.81
C HIS A 3 15.00 23.08 -3.17
N ALA A 4 14.11 22.33 -3.81
CA ALA A 4 12.78 22.12 -3.25
C ALA A 4 12.85 21.21 -2.02
N TYR A 5 12.19 21.63 -0.95
CA TYR A 5 11.96 20.79 0.21
C TYR A 5 10.50 20.35 0.21
N TYR A 6 10.26 19.05 0.42
CA TYR A 6 8.91 18.54 0.51
C TYR A 6 8.83 17.32 1.42
N ILE A 7 7.66 17.10 1.97
CA ILE A 7 7.25 15.86 2.63
C ILE A 7 5.90 15.48 2.02
N ASN A 8 5.84 14.32 1.39
CA ASN A 8 4.66 13.86 0.64
C ASN A 8 4.30 12.42 1.04
N ASN A 9 3.89 12.26 2.31
CA ASN A 9 3.51 10.96 2.83
C ASN A 9 2.17 10.51 2.27
N ALA A 10 2.11 9.26 1.86
CA ALA A 10 0.87 8.61 1.46
C ALA A 10 0.81 7.19 1.99
N HIS A 11 -0.40 6.77 2.30
CA HIS A 11 -0.75 5.40 2.67
C HIS A 11 -1.46 4.77 1.47
N VAL A 12 -0.83 3.76 0.89
CA VAL A 12 -1.33 3.07 -0.30
C VAL A 12 -1.81 1.69 0.10
N VAL A 13 -2.96 1.29 -0.44
CA VAL A 13 -3.55 -0.04 -0.18
C VAL A 13 -3.95 -0.66 -1.52
N PHE A 14 -3.54 -1.89 -1.75
CA PHE A 14 -4.02 -2.67 -2.90
C PHE A 14 -4.19 -4.14 -2.53
N HIS A 15 -5.13 -4.80 -3.21
CA HIS A 15 -5.63 -6.11 -2.86
C HIS A 15 -5.27 -7.16 -3.90
N THR A 16 -5.17 -8.42 -3.47
CA THR A 16 -5.04 -9.53 -4.40
C THR A 16 -6.32 -9.71 -5.22
N GLY A 17 -6.17 -10.07 -6.49
CA GLY A 17 -7.27 -10.48 -7.35
C GLY A 17 -7.39 -12.00 -7.35
N ARG A 18 -6.50 -12.67 -8.04
CA ARG A 18 -6.41 -14.12 -8.03
C ARG A 18 -5.28 -14.57 -7.11
N ARG A 19 -5.53 -15.55 -6.28
CA ARG A 19 -4.63 -16.12 -5.29
C ARG A 19 -4.30 -15.13 -4.16
N ILE A 20 -4.36 -15.61 -2.96
CA ILE A 20 -3.83 -14.91 -1.80
C ILE A 20 -2.35 -15.22 -1.65
N ILE A 21 -1.66 -14.40 -0.86
CA ILE A 21 -0.23 -14.60 -0.57
C ILE A 21 -0.09 -15.62 0.54
N ARG A 22 0.75 -16.64 0.34
CA ARG A 22 1.02 -17.64 1.37
C ARG A 22 1.95 -17.04 2.43
N ASP A 23 1.82 -17.54 3.66
CA ASP A 23 2.66 -17.09 4.78
C ASP A 23 4.15 -17.22 4.49
N SER A 24 4.54 -18.26 3.75
CA SER A 24 5.93 -18.52 3.40
C SER A 24 6.56 -17.43 2.52
N GLU A 25 5.75 -16.67 1.76
CA GLU A 25 6.24 -15.58 0.90
C GLU A 25 5.89 -14.19 1.38
N LEU A 26 5.01 -14.05 2.36
CA LEU A 26 4.46 -12.75 2.73
C LEU A 26 5.53 -11.75 3.15
N GLU A 27 6.42 -12.13 4.05
CA GLU A 27 7.49 -11.27 4.53
C GLU A 27 8.46 -10.91 3.41
N ARG A 28 8.80 -11.89 2.57
CA ARG A 28 9.68 -11.67 1.42
C ARG A 28 9.06 -10.74 0.39
N LEU A 29 7.74 -10.85 0.19
CA LEU A 29 7.00 -9.95 -0.69
C LEU A 29 7.04 -8.52 -0.17
N HIS A 30 6.82 -8.33 1.13
CA HIS A 30 6.93 -7.00 1.74
C HIS A 30 8.31 -6.39 1.52
N ALA A 31 9.37 -7.17 1.73
CA ALA A 31 10.74 -6.72 1.52
C ALA A 31 11.01 -6.38 0.05
N PHE A 32 10.50 -7.19 -0.87
CA PHE A 32 10.63 -6.95 -2.31
C PHE A 32 9.97 -5.64 -2.73
N ILE A 33 8.72 -5.43 -2.30
CA ILE A 33 7.96 -4.21 -2.61
C ILE A 33 8.64 -2.99 -2.00
N ALA A 34 9.13 -3.09 -0.76
CA ALA A 34 9.84 -1.99 -0.10
C ALA A 34 11.11 -1.59 -0.86
N ALA A 35 11.90 -2.56 -1.28
CA ALA A 35 13.13 -2.31 -2.04
C ALA A 35 12.81 -1.64 -3.39
N LEU A 36 11.78 -2.13 -4.08
CA LEU A 36 11.37 -1.58 -5.37
C LEU A 36 10.81 -0.16 -5.23
N ALA A 37 10.06 0.11 -4.17
CA ALA A 37 9.56 1.46 -3.88
C ALA A 37 10.72 2.44 -3.67
N ARG A 38 11.78 2.03 -2.97
CA ARG A 38 12.98 2.86 -2.79
C ARG A 38 13.67 3.12 -4.13
N GLU A 39 13.73 2.14 -5.02
CA GLU A 39 14.25 2.33 -6.37
C GLU A 39 13.43 3.36 -7.15
N CYS A 40 12.12 3.41 -6.90
CA CYS A 40 11.23 4.44 -7.46
C CYS A 40 11.33 5.78 -6.74
N LYS A 41 12.30 5.95 -5.84
CA LYS A 41 12.55 7.20 -5.09
C LYS A 41 11.52 7.52 -4.03
N VAL A 42 10.75 6.54 -3.59
CA VAL A 42 9.91 6.67 -2.39
C VAL A 42 10.82 6.58 -1.16
N ARG A 43 10.67 7.53 -0.25
CA ARG A 43 11.48 7.64 0.96
C ARG A 43 10.70 7.13 2.18
N GLN A 44 11.41 6.74 3.23
CA GLN A 44 10.81 6.34 4.51
C GLN A 44 9.73 5.26 4.33
N VAL A 45 10.07 4.22 3.57
CA VAL A 45 9.12 3.18 3.15
C VAL A 45 8.86 2.19 4.28
N LEU A 46 7.58 1.91 4.51
CA LEU A 46 7.12 0.81 5.33
C LEU A 46 6.09 0.01 4.53
N VAL A 47 6.26 -1.31 4.46
CA VAL A 47 5.31 -2.21 3.81
C VAL A 47 4.83 -3.23 4.83
N GLY A 48 3.54 -3.47 4.86
CA GLY A 48 2.91 -4.48 5.69
C GLY A 48 1.64 -5.00 5.04
N GLY A 49 0.87 -5.74 5.79
CA GLY A 49 -0.37 -6.32 5.31
C GLY A 49 -0.50 -7.78 5.69
N VAL A 50 -1.51 -8.41 5.15
CA VAL A 50 -1.80 -9.83 5.36
C VAL A 50 -1.96 -10.52 4.01
N ALA A 51 -2.49 -11.74 4.00
CA ALA A 51 -2.51 -12.61 2.83
C ALA A 51 -3.21 -12.01 1.59
N ASP A 52 -4.18 -11.13 1.77
CA ASP A 52 -5.04 -10.66 0.68
C ASP A 52 -4.88 -9.18 0.33
N HIS A 53 -3.99 -8.44 1.00
CA HIS A 53 -3.73 -7.04 0.65
C HIS A 53 -2.42 -6.52 1.24
N ILE A 54 -1.94 -5.43 0.63
CA ILE A 54 -0.71 -4.75 1.01
C ILE A 54 -1.04 -3.34 1.45
N HIS A 55 -0.39 -2.91 2.54
CA HIS A 55 -0.29 -1.51 2.95
C HIS A 55 1.13 -1.03 2.70
N LEU A 56 1.25 0.13 2.07
CA LEU A 56 2.54 0.80 1.88
C LEU A 56 2.42 2.23 2.39
N LEU A 57 3.34 2.61 3.25
CA LEU A 57 3.50 3.99 3.68
C LEU A 57 4.81 4.51 3.14
N GLY A 58 4.81 5.69 2.55
CA GLY A 58 6.03 6.28 2.03
C GLY A 58 5.90 7.75 1.75
N ASP A 59 7.05 8.38 1.62
CA ASP A 59 7.20 9.77 1.23
C ASP A 59 7.51 9.78 -0.27
N PHE A 60 6.51 10.11 -1.09
CA PHE A 60 6.55 9.92 -2.54
C PHE A 60 7.30 11.07 -3.22
N PRO A 61 8.03 10.77 -4.31
CA PRO A 61 8.70 11.82 -5.09
C PRO A 61 7.69 12.76 -5.75
N MET A 62 8.10 13.99 -5.97
CA MET A 62 7.24 15.00 -6.58
C MET A 62 7.37 15.03 -8.11
N ASP A 63 8.37 14.36 -8.67
CA ASP A 63 8.65 14.34 -10.10
C ASP A 63 8.16 13.07 -10.81
N LYS A 64 7.41 12.22 -10.08
CA LYS A 64 6.80 11.01 -10.64
C LYS A 64 5.33 10.94 -10.24
N ALA A 65 4.49 10.51 -11.15
CA ALA A 65 3.10 10.25 -10.80
C ALA A 65 3.03 9.06 -9.84
N PRO A 66 2.32 9.16 -8.71
CA PRO A 66 2.13 8.02 -7.81
C PRO A 66 1.54 6.81 -8.52
N ALA A 67 0.65 7.01 -9.49
CA ALA A 67 0.07 5.93 -10.27
C ALA A 67 1.13 5.11 -11.01
N ASP A 68 2.16 5.76 -11.54
CA ASP A 68 3.25 5.07 -12.25
C ASP A 68 4.09 4.23 -11.27
N VAL A 69 4.36 4.78 -10.10
CA VAL A 69 5.06 4.03 -9.03
C VAL A 69 4.28 2.78 -8.66
N ILE A 70 2.99 2.92 -8.38
CA ILE A 70 2.14 1.81 -7.95
C ILE A 70 2.03 0.76 -9.06
N CYS A 71 1.90 1.19 -10.31
CA CYS A 71 1.89 0.29 -11.46
C CYS A 71 3.17 -0.54 -11.52
N THR A 72 4.32 0.08 -11.32
CA THR A 72 5.62 -0.60 -11.28
C THR A 72 5.67 -1.62 -10.14
N LEU A 73 5.21 -1.25 -8.95
CA LEU A 73 5.19 -2.15 -7.79
C LEU A 73 4.31 -3.37 -8.05
N LYS A 74 3.12 -3.17 -8.58
CA LYS A 74 2.17 -4.26 -8.87
C LYS A 74 2.68 -5.19 -9.95
N ALA A 75 3.16 -4.63 -11.06
CA ALA A 75 3.64 -5.44 -12.19
C ALA A 75 4.85 -6.29 -11.80
N ASN A 76 5.83 -5.71 -11.13
CA ASN A 76 7.06 -6.42 -10.79
C ASN A 76 6.87 -7.41 -9.65
N SER A 77 6.02 -7.09 -8.65
CA SER A 77 5.73 -8.03 -7.57
C SER A 77 4.93 -9.24 -8.06
N SER A 78 3.99 -9.03 -8.98
CA SER A 78 3.28 -10.14 -9.63
C SER A 78 4.24 -11.06 -10.37
N ARG A 79 5.15 -10.49 -11.15
CA ARG A 79 6.16 -11.27 -11.87
C ARG A 79 7.08 -12.03 -10.92
N TRP A 80 7.51 -11.38 -9.85
CA TRP A 80 8.37 -12.01 -8.84
C TRP A 80 7.67 -13.20 -8.18
N LEU A 81 6.42 -13.07 -7.79
CA LEU A 81 5.64 -14.16 -7.20
C LEU A 81 5.55 -15.35 -8.14
N LYS A 82 5.26 -15.09 -9.42
CA LYS A 82 5.18 -16.16 -10.44
C LYS A 82 6.49 -16.92 -10.60
N GLY A 83 7.62 -16.24 -10.41
CA GLY A 83 8.94 -16.87 -10.46
C GLY A 83 9.31 -17.61 -9.18
N VAL A 84 8.69 -17.28 -8.04
CA VAL A 84 9.04 -17.89 -6.75
C VAL A 84 8.39 -19.27 -6.57
N HIS A 85 7.13 -19.41 -6.99
CA HIS A 85 6.42 -20.68 -6.84
C HIS A 85 5.30 -20.82 -7.85
N SER A 86 5.07 -22.04 -8.33
CA SER A 86 4.02 -22.35 -9.30
C SER A 86 2.60 -22.08 -8.80
N TYR A 87 2.41 -22.02 -7.48
CA TYR A 87 1.14 -21.60 -6.87
C TYR A 87 0.67 -20.24 -7.43
N TYR A 88 1.58 -19.36 -7.76
CA TYR A 88 1.27 -18.01 -8.24
C TYR A 88 1.18 -17.91 -9.77
N SER A 89 1.14 -19.03 -10.49
CA SER A 89 1.15 -19.02 -11.96
C SER A 89 0.03 -18.19 -12.58
N ASP A 90 -1.12 -18.10 -11.93
CA ASP A 90 -2.27 -17.30 -12.34
C ASP A 90 -2.53 -16.12 -11.40
N PHE A 91 -1.53 -15.72 -10.61
CA PHE A 91 -1.67 -14.61 -9.66
C PHE A 91 -1.95 -13.29 -10.38
N SER A 92 -2.82 -12.49 -9.79
CA SER A 92 -3.05 -11.12 -10.23
C SER A 92 -3.40 -10.23 -9.02
N TRP A 93 -2.98 -8.98 -9.07
CA TRP A 93 -3.51 -7.96 -8.19
C TRP A 93 -4.90 -7.53 -8.69
N GLN A 94 -5.78 -7.17 -7.77
CA GLN A 94 -7.06 -6.55 -8.12
C GLN A 94 -6.76 -5.21 -8.81
N GLN A 95 -7.55 -4.84 -9.78
CA GLN A 95 -7.41 -3.55 -10.46
C GLN A 95 -7.71 -2.42 -9.47
N GLY A 96 -6.91 -1.35 -9.54
CA GLY A 96 -7.08 -0.19 -8.68
C GLY A 96 -6.27 -0.26 -7.39
N TYR A 97 -6.37 0.79 -6.60
CA TYR A 97 -5.68 0.96 -5.32
C TYR A 97 -6.30 2.12 -4.56
N GLY A 98 -6.03 2.19 -3.25
CA GLY A 98 -6.27 3.40 -2.47
C GLY A 98 -4.98 4.18 -2.29
N TYR A 99 -5.06 5.51 -2.34
CA TYR A 99 -3.94 6.41 -2.10
C TYR A 99 -4.43 7.54 -1.21
N PHE A 100 -3.96 7.55 0.03
CA PHE A 100 -4.45 8.47 1.06
C PHE A 100 -3.32 9.33 1.57
N ALA A 101 -3.49 10.66 1.50
CA ALA A 101 -2.51 11.59 2.04
C ALA A 101 -2.41 11.42 3.56
N VAL A 102 -1.18 11.47 4.07
CA VAL A 102 -0.89 11.31 5.50
C VAL A 102 -0.11 12.53 5.97
N SER A 103 -0.66 13.25 6.96
CA SER A 103 0.07 14.35 7.57
C SER A 103 1.23 13.81 8.43
N ALA A 104 2.27 14.62 8.59
CA ALA A 104 3.42 14.24 9.40
C ALA A 104 3.04 13.90 10.84
N SER A 105 2.08 14.61 11.41
CA SER A 105 1.62 14.39 12.80
C SER A 105 0.91 13.05 12.98
N ILE A 106 0.28 12.52 11.93
CA ILE A 106 -0.48 11.24 11.97
C ILE A 106 0.38 10.05 11.54
N ARG A 107 1.51 10.30 10.89
CA ARG A 107 2.36 9.23 10.36
C ARG A 107 2.70 8.14 11.40
N PRO A 108 3.07 8.45 12.65
CA PRO A 108 3.35 7.42 13.64
C PRO A 108 2.16 6.49 13.92
N ASP A 109 0.93 7.01 13.87
CA ASP A 109 -0.28 6.21 14.03
C ASP A 109 -0.47 5.24 12.87
N VAL A 110 -0.19 5.69 11.64
CA VAL A 110 -0.27 4.85 10.45
C VAL A 110 0.80 3.75 10.50
N VAL A 111 2.00 4.05 10.97
CA VAL A 111 3.06 3.04 11.17
C VAL A 111 2.57 1.94 12.11
N ARG A 112 1.98 2.30 13.25
CA ARG A 112 1.43 1.31 14.19
C ARG A 112 0.31 0.49 13.56
N TYR A 113 -0.57 1.14 12.82
CA TYR A 113 -1.67 0.48 12.14
C TYR A 113 -1.17 -0.56 11.14
N ILE A 114 -0.17 -0.22 10.34
CA ILE A 114 0.40 -1.16 9.35
C ILE A 114 1.09 -2.33 10.05
N ASN A 115 1.81 -2.07 11.14
CA ASN A 115 2.51 -3.12 11.88
C ASN A 115 1.56 -4.08 12.61
N ASN A 116 0.32 -3.67 12.85
CA ASN A 116 -0.70 -4.47 13.56
C ASN A 116 -1.72 -5.14 12.63
N GLN A 117 -1.44 -5.24 11.34
CA GLN A 117 -2.42 -5.74 10.37
C GLN A 117 -2.91 -7.16 10.67
N ALA A 118 -2.02 -8.06 11.10
CA ALA A 118 -2.41 -9.43 11.42
C ALA A 118 -3.43 -9.49 12.56
N VAL A 119 -3.25 -8.68 13.60
CA VAL A 119 -4.17 -8.58 14.73
C VAL A 119 -5.47 -7.90 14.30
N HIS A 120 -5.38 -6.82 13.53
CA HIS A 120 -6.53 -6.05 13.06
C HIS A 120 -7.49 -6.93 12.24
N HIS A 121 -6.96 -7.75 11.31
CA HIS A 121 -7.78 -8.57 10.41
C HIS A 121 -8.36 -9.83 11.07
N LEU A 122 -8.13 -10.04 12.36
CA LEU A 122 -8.96 -10.96 13.14
C LEU A 122 -10.37 -10.41 13.40
N LYS A 123 -10.56 -9.08 13.23
CA LYS A 123 -11.81 -8.37 13.57
C LYS A 123 -12.49 -7.71 12.39
N GLU A 124 -11.78 -7.44 11.30
CA GLU A 124 -12.30 -6.71 10.16
C GLU A 124 -11.74 -7.30 8.86
N SER A 125 -12.58 -7.52 7.85
CA SER A 125 -12.14 -7.98 6.53
C SER A 125 -11.43 -6.86 5.76
N ALA A 126 -10.63 -7.24 4.75
CA ALA A 126 -9.95 -6.27 3.89
C ALA A 126 -10.92 -5.35 3.14
N PRO A 127 -12.02 -5.84 2.52
CA PRO A 127 -12.99 -4.94 1.89
C PRO A 127 -13.64 -3.98 2.88
N ALA A 128 -14.01 -4.44 4.07
CA ALA A 128 -14.61 -3.58 5.09
C ALA A 128 -13.63 -2.51 5.58
N GLU A 129 -12.37 -2.87 5.78
CA GLU A 129 -11.30 -1.93 6.13
C GLU A 129 -11.16 -0.84 5.07
N PHE A 130 -11.12 -1.22 3.80
CA PHE A 130 -10.93 -0.28 2.70
C PHE A 130 -12.09 0.72 2.61
N GLU A 131 -13.33 0.25 2.73
CA GLU A 131 -14.50 1.13 2.75
C GLU A 131 -14.46 2.11 3.93
N ARG A 132 -14.06 1.62 5.10
CA ARG A 132 -13.91 2.48 6.29
C ARG A 132 -12.84 3.54 6.08
N MET A 133 -11.70 3.19 5.50
CA MET A 133 -10.62 4.13 5.21
C MET A 133 -11.06 5.22 4.25
N LYS A 134 -11.74 4.85 3.17
CA LYS A 134 -12.27 5.84 2.20
C LYS A 134 -13.18 6.83 2.90
N ARG A 135 -14.15 6.33 3.66
CA ARG A 135 -15.11 7.17 4.37
C ARG A 135 -14.44 8.13 5.34
N LEU A 136 -13.50 7.63 6.15
CA LEU A 136 -12.81 8.47 7.15
C LEU A 136 -11.98 9.56 6.48
N HIS A 137 -11.33 9.28 5.38
CA HIS A 137 -10.53 10.28 4.65
C HIS A 137 -11.42 11.31 3.96
N GLU A 138 -12.55 10.91 3.42
CA GLU A 138 -13.52 11.85 2.83
C GLU A 138 -14.08 12.80 3.89
N ILE A 139 -14.45 12.29 5.07
CA ILE A 139 -14.94 13.12 6.18
C ILE A 139 -13.84 14.09 6.63
N ALA A 140 -12.61 13.62 6.80
CA ALA A 140 -11.50 14.47 7.23
C ALA A 140 -11.19 15.56 6.21
N ALA A 141 -11.25 15.24 4.92
CA ALA A 141 -10.91 16.18 3.84
C ALA A 141 -12.04 17.17 3.54
N TYR A 142 -13.28 16.71 3.58
CA TYR A 142 -14.41 17.44 2.99
C TYR A 142 -15.60 17.63 3.93
N GLY A 143 -15.60 16.99 5.09
CA GLY A 143 -16.69 17.01 6.04
C GLY A 143 -17.77 15.97 5.76
N GLU A 144 -18.64 15.73 6.76
CA GLU A 144 -19.67 14.68 6.67
C GLU A 144 -20.75 14.95 5.62
N ALA A 145 -20.97 16.21 5.29
CA ALA A 145 -21.98 16.59 4.29
C ALA A 145 -21.52 16.34 2.86
N TYR A 146 -20.24 16.08 2.63
CA TYR A 146 -19.72 15.83 1.30
C TYR A 146 -20.10 14.42 0.84
N LYS A 147 -20.79 14.36 -0.30
CA LYS A 147 -21.15 13.09 -0.94
C LYS A 147 -20.57 13.10 -2.34
N VAL A 148 -19.76 12.14 -2.59
CA VAL A 148 -19.20 11.92 -3.92
C VAL A 148 -20.22 11.18 -4.77
#